data_cbff9896345f8025edc379b0f0d388f1
#
_entry.id   cbff9896345f8025edc379b0f0d388f1
#
_cell.length_a   1.000
_cell.length_b   1.000
_cell.length_c   1.000
_cell.angle_alpha   90.00
_cell.angle_beta   90.00
_cell.angle_gamma   90.00
#
_symmetry.space_group_name_H-M   'P 1'
#
loop_
_entity.id
_entity.type
_entity.pdbx_description
1 polymer ?
#
loop_
_entity_poly.entity_id
_entity_poly.type
_entity_poly.pdbx_seq_one_letter_code
_entity_poly.pdbx_strand_id
1 'polypeptide(L)'
;FSNQDISLSVEVTPSEGVSIQWQILQPPSTIWQDIEASDSFEGVNTDNLLLVNPQESWIPWKFRAAISSDAYSCEPLVFSQQVDLQFQPLSIPNAFSPDNDGRNETWIIEGLGQFPEHQLTIYSRWESVILKEAPYQNDWQGELRASYSDTNRPNAPEGTYFYILELGNGQPALKGFIYLKR
;
A
#
# COMPACT_ATOMS: atom_id res chain seq x y z
N PHE A 1 -1.58 7.82 3.99
CA PHE A 1 -0.48 7.58 3.04
C PHE A 1 0.38 6.48 3.61
N SER A 2 0.82 5.51 2.80
CA SER A 2 1.81 4.54 3.23
C SER A 2 3.15 5.26 3.37
N ASN A 3 3.85 5.08 4.49
CA ASN A 3 5.26 5.46 4.62
C ASN A 3 6.16 4.42 3.91
N GLN A 4 5.63 3.74 2.90
CA GLN A 4 6.35 2.67 2.22
C GLN A 4 7.03 3.22 0.98
N ASP A 5 8.33 3.00 0.90
CA ASP A 5 9.13 3.31 -0.28
C ASP A 5 8.69 2.43 -1.45
N ILE A 6 8.74 2.99 -2.65
CA ILE A 6 8.39 2.28 -3.90
C ILE A 6 9.65 2.13 -4.74
N SER A 7 9.94 0.91 -5.16
CA SER A 7 11.05 0.60 -6.06
C SER A 7 10.53 0.41 -7.48
N LEU A 8 11.09 1.15 -8.42
CA LEU A 8 10.87 0.98 -9.85
C LEU A 8 12.15 0.41 -10.47
N SER A 9 12.05 -0.71 -11.18
CA SER A 9 13.19 -1.35 -11.81
C SER A 9 13.07 -1.40 -13.32
N VAL A 10 14.22 -1.34 -14.01
CA VAL A 10 14.33 -1.55 -15.44
C VAL A 10 15.37 -2.63 -15.72
N GLU A 11 14.99 -3.60 -16.54
CA GLU A 11 15.92 -4.65 -16.99
C GLU A 11 16.49 -4.27 -18.36
N VAL A 12 17.82 -4.26 -18.45
CA VAL A 12 18.55 -3.89 -19.67
C VAL A 12 19.48 -5.02 -20.06
N THR A 13 19.39 -5.47 -21.31
CA THR A 13 20.25 -6.54 -21.84
C THR A 13 20.82 -6.12 -23.20
N PRO A 14 22.16 -6.11 -23.39
CA PRO A 14 23.22 -6.29 -22.39
C PRO A 14 23.33 -5.09 -21.45
N SER A 15 23.85 -5.32 -20.24
CA SER A 15 24.03 -4.27 -19.22
C SER A 15 25.39 -3.55 -19.30
N GLU A 16 26.35 -4.09 -20.05
CA GLU A 16 27.69 -3.50 -20.17
C GLU A 16 27.69 -2.28 -21.12
N GLY A 17 28.33 -1.20 -20.69
CA GLY A 17 28.45 0.03 -21.49
C GLY A 17 27.13 0.82 -21.59
N VAL A 18 26.20 0.59 -20.68
CA VAL A 18 24.90 1.26 -20.62
C VAL A 18 24.89 2.28 -19.50
N SER A 19 24.36 3.47 -19.79
CA SER A 19 24.06 4.50 -18.79
C SER A 19 22.54 4.64 -18.67
N ILE A 20 22.06 4.70 -17.44
CA ILE A 20 20.64 4.86 -17.13
C ILE A 20 20.46 6.22 -16.44
N GLN A 21 19.41 6.94 -16.82
CA GLN A 21 18.94 8.14 -16.17
C GLN A 21 17.43 8.06 -15.99
N TRP A 22 16.93 8.07 -14.77
CA TRP A 22 15.51 8.13 -14.54
C TRP A 22 14.96 9.53 -14.79
N GLN A 23 13.79 9.58 -15.39
CA GLN A 23 13.09 10.80 -15.76
C GLN A 23 11.68 10.83 -15.16
N ILE A 24 11.23 12.03 -14.86
CA ILE A 24 9.92 12.32 -14.32
C ILE A 24 9.14 13.28 -15.22
N LEU A 25 7.84 13.04 -15.33
CA LEU A 25 6.89 13.96 -15.93
C LEU A 25 5.90 14.42 -14.87
N GLN A 26 5.92 15.68 -14.55
CA GLN A 26 5.05 16.30 -13.52
C GLN A 26 3.99 17.18 -14.19
N PRO A 27 2.73 16.75 -14.26
CA PRO A 27 1.66 17.62 -14.76
C PRO A 27 1.54 18.95 -13.99
N PRO A 28 1.23 20.07 -14.67
CA PRO A 28 0.78 20.18 -16.07
C PRO A 28 1.90 20.21 -17.11
N SER A 29 3.18 20.01 -16.74
CA SER A 29 4.27 19.92 -17.71
C SER A 29 4.04 18.74 -18.67
N THR A 30 4.44 18.95 -19.93
CA THR A 30 4.49 17.90 -20.96
C THR A 30 5.93 17.49 -21.28
N ILE A 31 6.90 18.03 -20.56
CA ILE A 31 8.33 17.83 -20.76
C ILE A 31 8.87 16.92 -19.68
N TRP A 32 9.53 15.84 -20.10
CA TRP A 32 10.27 14.94 -19.21
C TRP A 32 11.52 15.65 -18.68
N GLN A 33 11.77 15.51 -17.40
CA GLN A 33 12.92 16.06 -16.70
C GLN A 33 13.73 14.92 -16.07
N ASP A 34 15.05 15.04 -16.09
CA ASP A 34 15.91 14.10 -15.38
C ASP A 34 15.69 14.25 -13.88
N ILE A 35 15.63 13.11 -13.18
CA ILE A 35 15.51 13.08 -11.73
C ILE A 35 16.90 13.29 -11.13
N GLU A 36 17.04 14.25 -10.25
CA GLU A 36 18.23 14.41 -9.43
C GLU A 36 18.10 13.63 -8.11
N ALA A 37 19.21 13.06 -7.63
CA ALA A 37 19.25 12.38 -6.36
C ALA A 37 18.90 13.32 -5.21
N SER A 38 18.03 12.88 -4.30
CA SER A 38 17.53 13.68 -3.18
C SER A 38 17.02 12.77 -2.07
N ASP A 39 16.56 13.35 -0.97
CA ASP A 39 15.90 12.60 0.12
C ASP A 39 14.62 11.86 -0.34
N SER A 40 14.09 12.22 -1.50
CA SER A 40 12.88 11.60 -2.08
C SER A 40 13.17 10.63 -3.21
N PHE A 41 14.36 10.68 -3.81
CA PHE A 41 14.75 9.86 -4.97
C PHE A 41 16.18 9.34 -4.81
N GLU A 42 16.31 8.02 -4.75
CA GLU A 42 17.60 7.35 -4.72
C GLU A 42 17.75 6.43 -5.95
N GLY A 43 18.98 6.13 -6.35
CA GLY A 43 19.25 5.23 -7.47
C GLY A 43 18.94 5.81 -8.86
N VAL A 44 18.90 7.13 -8.99
CA VAL A 44 18.47 7.85 -10.21
C VAL A 44 19.27 7.53 -11.48
N ASN A 45 20.48 6.98 -11.32
CA ASN A 45 21.36 6.55 -12.40
C ASN A 45 21.62 5.04 -12.40
N THR A 46 20.79 4.26 -11.74
CA THR A 46 20.88 2.80 -11.67
C THR A 46 19.68 2.13 -12.32
N ASP A 47 19.70 0.82 -12.42
CA ASP A 47 18.57 0.00 -12.89
C ASP A 47 17.38 -0.02 -11.92
N ASN A 48 17.54 0.60 -10.73
CA ASN A 48 16.53 0.63 -9.69
C ASN A 48 16.39 2.04 -9.08
N LEU A 49 15.26 2.69 -9.35
CA LEU A 49 14.86 3.95 -8.73
C LEU A 49 14.05 3.69 -7.47
N LEU A 50 14.50 4.20 -6.33
CA LEU A 50 13.74 4.20 -5.09
C LEU A 50 13.03 5.54 -4.90
N LEU A 51 11.72 5.48 -4.79
CA LEU A 51 10.86 6.60 -4.40
C LEU A 51 10.67 6.53 -2.89
N VAL A 52 11.31 7.44 -2.15
CA VAL A 52 11.27 7.46 -0.69
C VAL A 52 10.03 8.22 -0.22
N ASN A 53 9.18 7.55 0.56
CA ASN A 53 7.96 8.11 1.14
C ASN A 53 7.09 8.91 0.13
N PRO A 54 6.64 8.27 -0.98
CA PRO A 54 5.90 8.95 -2.02
C PRO A 54 4.60 9.55 -1.51
N GLN A 55 4.28 10.77 -1.96
CA GLN A 55 3.11 11.52 -1.53
C GLN A 55 1.93 11.33 -2.50
N GLU A 56 0.69 11.50 -2.04
CA GLU A 56 -0.51 11.44 -2.88
C GLU A 56 -0.46 12.45 -4.04
N SER A 57 0.15 13.59 -3.81
CA SER A 57 0.37 14.60 -4.85
C SER A 57 1.19 14.10 -6.05
N TRP A 58 1.88 12.96 -5.90
CA TRP A 58 2.65 12.33 -6.97
C TRP A 58 1.81 11.41 -7.86
N ILE A 59 0.55 11.12 -7.53
CA ILE A 59 -0.34 10.27 -8.35
C ILE A 59 -0.34 10.65 -9.84
N PRO A 60 -0.40 11.95 -10.22
CA PRO A 60 -0.39 12.32 -11.63
C PRO A 60 1.00 12.25 -12.27
N TRP A 61 2.07 11.99 -11.50
CA TRP A 61 3.43 11.94 -12.03
C TRP A 61 3.69 10.64 -12.75
N LYS A 62 4.53 10.72 -13.79
CA LYS A 62 4.96 9.56 -14.56
C LYS A 62 6.46 9.43 -14.50
N PHE A 63 6.92 8.19 -14.49
CA PHE A 63 8.34 7.85 -14.41
C PHE A 63 8.73 6.99 -15.61
N ARG A 64 9.95 7.14 -16.10
CA ARG A 64 10.58 6.27 -17.08
C ARG A 64 12.08 6.27 -16.92
N ALA A 65 12.76 5.25 -17.42
CA ALA A 65 14.20 5.23 -17.58
C ALA A 65 14.59 5.68 -18.99
N ALA A 66 15.53 6.58 -19.09
CA ALA A 66 16.25 6.93 -20.31
C ALA A 66 17.56 6.15 -20.31
N ILE A 67 17.80 5.38 -21.36
CA ILE A 67 18.90 4.43 -21.48
C ILE A 67 19.75 4.84 -22.66
N SER A 68 21.04 5.07 -22.45
CA SER A 68 22.02 5.35 -23.49
C SER A 68 23.14 4.32 -23.47
N SER A 69 23.74 4.08 -24.61
CA SER A 69 24.89 3.18 -24.75
C SER A 69 25.94 3.78 -25.66
N ASP A 70 27.16 3.79 -25.21
CA ASP A 70 28.30 4.21 -26.02
C ASP A 70 28.62 3.24 -27.18
N ALA A 71 28.12 2.00 -27.09
CA ALA A 71 28.34 0.98 -28.11
C ALA A 71 27.45 1.12 -29.37
N TYR A 72 26.37 1.89 -29.29
CA TYR A 72 25.39 2.05 -30.37
C TYR A 72 25.25 3.52 -30.76
N SER A 73 26.17 3.99 -31.60
CA SER A 73 26.19 5.40 -32.04
C SER A 73 25.04 5.81 -32.97
N CYS A 74 24.16 4.90 -33.39
CA CYS A 74 23.07 5.18 -34.34
C CYS A 74 21.70 5.44 -33.66
N GLU A 75 21.48 4.99 -32.41
CA GLU A 75 20.30 5.32 -31.60
C GLU A 75 20.75 5.69 -30.20
N PRO A 76 21.02 6.98 -29.95
CA PRO A 76 21.70 7.41 -28.73
C PRO A 76 20.86 7.32 -27.46
N LEU A 77 19.53 7.15 -27.56
CA LEU A 77 18.65 7.19 -26.40
C LEU A 77 17.41 6.31 -26.59
N VAL A 78 17.22 5.35 -25.70
CA VAL A 78 16.04 4.48 -25.63
C VAL A 78 15.30 4.75 -24.34
N PHE A 79 13.96 4.70 -24.35
CA PHE A 79 13.15 4.90 -23.17
C PHE A 79 12.43 3.62 -22.77
N SER A 80 12.36 3.36 -21.47
CA SER A 80 11.49 2.32 -20.93
C SER A 80 10.01 2.67 -21.13
N GLN A 81 9.13 1.74 -20.86
CA GLN A 81 7.73 2.06 -20.67
C GLN A 81 7.57 3.04 -19.51
N GLN A 82 6.57 3.92 -19.62
CA GLN A 82 6.22 4.83 -18.52
C GLN A 82 5.44 4.09 -17.44
N VAL A 83 5.66 4.47 -16.20
CA VAL A 83 4.97 3.95 -15.02
C VAL A 83 4.27 5.09 -14.30
N ASP A 84 3.03 4.88 -13.91
CA ASP A 84 2.22 5.80 -13.11
C ASP A 84 2.10 5.24 -11.68
N LEU A 85 2.10 6.11 -10.68
CA LEU A 85 1.78 5.72 -9.32
C LEU A 85 0.26 5.57 -9.16
N GLN A 86 -0.15 4.46 -8.57
CA GLN A 86 -1.54 4.22 -8.21
C GLN A 86 -1.63 3.96 -6.71
N PHE A 87 -2.43 4.76 -6.03
CA PHE A 87 -2.76 4.54 -4.63
C PHE A 87 -4.11 3.87 -4.53
N GLN A 88 -4.16 2.73 -3.90
CA GLN A 88 -5.42 2.08 -3.60
C GLN A 88 -6.07 2.80 -2.41
N PRO A 89 -7.26 3.39 -2.56
CA PRO A 89 -7.92 4.05 -1.43
C PRO A 89 -8.23 3.02 -0.33
N LEU A 90 -8.04 3.44 0.92
CA LEU A 90 -8.45 2.63 2.06
C LEU A 90 -9.98 2.58 2.12
N SER A 91 -10.54 1.38 1.99
CA SER A 91 -11.98 1.13 2.07
C SER A 91 -12.29 0.27 3.28
N ILE A 92 -13.03 0.83 4.24
CA ILE A 92 -13.37 0.17 5.50
C ILE A 92 -14.88 -0.12 5.49
N PRO A 93 -15.30 -1.39 5.26
CA PRO A 93 -16.71 -1.74 5.28
C PRO A 93 -17.31 -1.57 6.68
N ASN A 94 -18.56 -1.13 6.72
CA ASN A 94 -19.29 -0.96 7.98
C ASN A 94 -20.15 -2.18 8.38
N ALA A 95 -20.09 -3.26 7.59
CA ALA A 95 -20.78 -4.52 7.87
C ALA A 95 -20.11 -5.70 7.18
N PHE A 96 -20.27 -6.90 7.74
CA PHE A 96 -19.95 -8.17 7.11
C PHE A 96 -20.83 -9.29 7.68
N SER A 97 -20.88 -10.44 7.01
CA SER A 97 -21.81 -11.53 7.36
C SER A 97 -21.15 -12.92 7.21
N PRO A 98 -20.49 -13.42 8.26
CA PRO A 98 -19.90 -14.76 8.25
C PRO A 98 -20.99 -15.85 8.46
N ASP A 99 -21.81 -16.10 7.42
CA ASP A 99 -22.92 -17.04 7.40
C ASP A 99 -22.67 -18.27 6.52
N ASN A 100 -21.44 -18.40 5.98
CA ASN A 100 -20.97 -19.48 5.09
C ASN A 100 -21.66 -19.51 3.72
N ASP A 101 -22.15 -18.40 3.22
CA ASP A 101 -22.68 -18.29 1.84
C ASP A 101 -21.58 -18.03 0.80
N GLY A 102 -20.33 -17.83 1.25
CA GLY A 102 -19.15 -17.53 0.44
C GLY A 102 -18.97 -16.05 0.13
N ARG A 103 -19.71 -15.14 0.78
CA ARG A 103 -19.62 -13.69 0.61
C ARG A 103 -19.50 -12.99 1.95
N ASN A 104 -18.57 -12.00 2.02
CA ASN A 104 -18.35 -11.22 3.24
C ASN A 104 -18.13 -12.05 4.52
N GLU A 105 -17.51 -13.22 4.37
CA GLU A 105 -17.22 -14.15 5.47
C GLU A 105 -16.20 -13.59 6.45
N THR A 106 -15.34 -12.70 5.96
CA THR A 106 -14.34 -11.99 6.76
C THR A 106 -14.51 -10.48 6.61
N TRP A 107 -14.10 -9.75 7.62
CA TRP A 107 -14.08 -8.30 7.53
C TRP A 107 -12.81 -7.82 6.83
N ILE A 108 -12.92 -7.49 5.56
CA ILE A 108 -11.81 -7.09 4.69
C ILE A 108 -11.73 -5.57 4.62
N ILE A 109 -10.57 -5.02 4.97
CA ILE A 109 -10.24 -3.61 4.78
C ILE A 109 -9.34 -3.51 3.55
N GLU A 110 -9.90 -3.03 2.43
CA GLU A 110 -9.14 -2.86 1.20
C GLU A 110 -8.12 -1.73 1.34
N GLY A 111 -6.96 -1.90 0.71
CA GLY A 111 -5.88 -0.92 0.77
C GLY A 111 -5.03 -0.96 2.06
N LEU A 112 -5.34 -1.87 3.00
CA LEU A 112 -4.63 -1.96 4.28
C LEU A 112 -3.17 -2.42 4.13
N GLY A 113 -2.87 -3.21 3.11
CA GLY A 113 -1.50 -3.69 2.82
C GLY A 113 -0.48 -2.58 2.54
N GLN A 114 -0.94 -1.34 2.26
CA GLN A 114 -0.08 -0.16 2.12
C GLN A 114 0.48 0.34 3.46
N PHE A 115 -0.01 -0.19 4.58
CA PHE A 115 0.34 0.24 5.93
C PHE A 115 0.88 -0.95 6.73
N PRO A 116 2.13 -1.38 6.54
CA PRO A 116 2.68 -2.59 7.16
C PRO A 116 2.70 -2.53 8.68
N GLU A 117 2.80 -1.33 9.27
CA GLU A 117 2.84 -1.08 10.71
C GLU A 117 1.45 -0.82 11.32
N HIS A 118 0.37 -1.12 10.58
CA HIS A 118 -0.98 -0.87 11.09
C HIS A 118 -1.33 -1.78 12.26
N GLN A 119 -2.17 -1.26 13.16
CA GLN A 119 -2.78 -2.00 14.26
C GLN A 119 -4.28 -1.81 14.27
N LEU A 120 -5.02 -2.90 14.35
CA LEU A 120 -6.47 -2.90 14.48
C LEU A 120 -6.87 -3.36 15.87
N THR A 121 -7.79 -2.61 16.50
CA THR A 121 -8.45 -3.04 17.74
C THR A 121 -9.96 -2.94 17.57
N ILE A 122 -10.68 -4.02 17.88
CA ILE A 122 -12.15 -4.08 17.83
C ILE A 122 -12.69 -4.22 19.24
N TYR A 123 -13.74 -3.46 19.53
CA TYR A 123 -14.40 -3.42 20.83
C TYR A 123 -15.88 -3.79 20.72
N SER A 124 -16.38 -4.43 21.75
CA SER A 124 -17.83 -4.54 21.97
C SER A 124 -18.43 -3.21 22.38
N ARG A 125 -19.77 -3.12 22.42
CA ARG A 125 -20.50 -1.96 22.96
C ARG A 125 -20.24 -1.69 24.47
N TRP A 126 -19.64 -2.65 25.17
CA TRP A 126 -19.23 -2.50 26.57
C TRP A 126 -17.72 -2.24 26.73
N GLU A 127 -17.08 -1.76 25.68
CA GLU A 127 -15.65 -1.42 25.65
C GLU A 127 -14.71 -2.63 25.90
N SER A 128 -15.24 -3.86 25.85
CA SER A 128 -14.40 -5.06 25.92
C SER A 128 -13.69 -5.28 24.61
N VAL A 129 -12.38 -5.55 24.65
CA VAL A 129 -11.59 -5.85 23.46
C VAL A 129 -11.99 -7.22 22.92
N ILE A 130 -12.38 -7.25 21.66
CA ILE A 130 -12.77 -8.46 20.90
C ILE A 130 -11.60 -9.01 20.11
N LEU A 131 -10.87 -8.10 19.45
CA LEU A 131 -9.70 -8.40 18.64
C LEU A 131 -8.69 -7.29 18.81
N LYS A 132 -7.40 -7.64 18.85
CA LYS A 132 -6.28 -6.71 18.74
C LYS A 132 -5.16 -7.39 17.96
N GLU A 133 -4.85 -6.86 16.78
CA GLU A 133 -3.85 -7.43 15.87
C GLU A 133 -2.99 -6.35 15.21
N ALA A 134 -1.72 -6.66 15.02
CA ALA A 134 -0.72 -5.82 14.37
C ALA A 134 0.32 -6.70 13.66
N PRO A 135 0.30 -6.75 12.30
CA PRO A 135 -0.73 -6.24 11.40
C PRO A 135 -1.97 -7.15 11.36
N TYR A 136 -3.13 -6.55 11.03
CA TYR A 136 -4.38 -7.28 10.80
C TYR A 136 -4.38 -7.96 9.43
N GLN A 137 -4.77 -9.24 9.36
CA GLN A 137 -4.66 -10.06 8.16
C GLN A 137 -5.94 -10.14 7.31
N ASN A 138 -6.96 -9.31 7.57
CA ASN A 138 -8.26 -9.35 6.89
C ASN A 138 -9.00 -10.70 7.03
N ASP A 139 -8.84 -11.36 8.17
CA ASP A 139 -9.28 -12.73 8.40
C ASP A 139 -10.28 -12.90 9.56
N TRP A 140 -10.74 -11.78 10.15
CA TRP A 140 -11.71 -11.83 11.25
C TRP A 140 -13.09 -12.24 10.76
N GLN A 141 -13.62 -13.35 11.32
CA GLN A 141 -14.93 -13.92 11.04
C GLN A 141 -15.94 -13.66 12.18
N GLY A 142 -15.67 -12.67 13.03
CA GLY A 142 -16.54 -12.31 14.13
C GLY A 142 -16.39 -13.22 15.37
N GLU A 143 -15.22 -13.82 15.58
CA GLU A 143 -14.89 -14.56 16.78
C GLU A 143 -14.21 -13.68 17.84
N LEU A 144 -14.28 -14.09 19.11
CA LEU A 144 -13.62 -13.44 20.24
C LEU A 144 -12.14 -13.85 20.28
N ARG A 145 -11.21 -13.00 19.81
CA ARG A 145 -9.77 -13.32 19.75
C ARG A 145 -9.00 -12.82 20.96
N ALA A 146 -9.33 -11.67 21.51
CA ALA A 146 -8.54 -11.03 22.55
C ALA A 146 -8.49 -11.78 23.89
N SER A 147 -9.48 -12.63 24.17
CA SER A 147 -9.63 -13.33 25.47
C SER A 147 -9.43 -14.83 25.36
N TYR A 148 -9.16 -15.39 24.19
CA TYR A 148 -9.10 -16.83 23.98
C TYR A 148 -7.87 -17.22 23.15
N SER A 149 -7.15 -18.25 23.60
CA SER A 149 -6.05 -18.86 22.83
C SER A 149 -6.57 -19.87 21.80
N ASP A 150 -5.99 -19.86 20.71
CA ASP A 150 -5.99 -20.49 19.39
C ASP A 150 -7.05 -21.53 18.94
N THR A 151 -7.69 -22.35 19.71
CA THR A 151 -8.42 -23.49 19.14
C THR A 151 -9.91 -23.58 19.48
N ASN A 152 -10.43 -22.71 20.33
CA ASN A 152 -11.85 -22.74 20.70
C ASN A 152 -12.38 -21.31 20.97
N ARG A 153 -12.32 -20.47 19.94
CA ARG A 153 -12.78 -19.09 20.01
C ARG A 153 -14.29 -19.04 19.81
N PRO A 154 -15.07 -18.61 20.82
CA PRO A 154 -16.50 -18.47 20.63
C PRO A 154 -16.80 -17.33 19.68
N ASN A 155 -17.90 -17.46 18.96
CA ASN A 155 -18.39 -16.39 18.10
C ASN A 155 -18.88 -15.21 18.91
N ALA A 156 -18.54 -14.02 18.49
CA ALA A 156 -19.12 -12.80 18.99
C ALA A 156 -20.62 -12.73 18.59
N PRO A 157 -21.52 -12.25 19.44
CA PRO A 157 -22.92 -12.08 19.11
C PRO A 157 -23.12 -11.16 17.90
N GLU A 158 -24.21 -11.37 17.15
CA GLU A 158 -24.65 -10.40 16.15
C GLU A 158 -24.86 -9.02 16.76
N GLY A 159 -24.43 -7.98 16.06
CA GLY A 159 -24.60 -6.62 16.54
C GLY A 159 -23.48 -5.65 16.10
N THR A 160 -23.49 -4.48 16.72
CA THR A 160 -22.54 -3.42 16.41
C THR A 160 -21.30 -3.51 17.31
N TYR A 161 -20.15 -3.42 16.65
CA TYR A 161 -18.81 -3.34 17.25
C TYR A 161 -18.15 -2.04 16.83
N PHE A 162 -17.16 -1.60 17.57
CA PHE A 162 -16.41 -0.38 17.30
C PHE A 162 -14.97 -0.72 17.02
N TYR A 163 -14.33 0.00 16.10
CA TYR A 163 -12.93 -0.23 15.80
C TYR A 163 -12.09 1.04 15.97
N ILE A 164 -10.83 0.82 16.27
CA ILE A 164 -9.74 1.79 16.17
C ILE A 164 -8.69 1.17 15.27
N LEU A 165 -8.39 1.84 14.16
CA LEU A 165 -7.35 1.46 13.21
C LEU A 165 -6.26 2.51 13.21
N GLU A 166 -5.10 2.15 13.73
CA GLU A 166 -3.86 2.92 13.69
C GLU A 166 -3.07 2.47 12.46
N LEU A 167 -2.75 3.40 11.57
CA LEU A 167 -2.08 3.06 10.30
C LEU A 167 -0.55 2.96 10.41
N GLY A 168 0.05 3.37 11.54
CA GLY A 168 1.50 3.37 11.74
C GLY A 168 2.26 4.47 10.97
N ASN A 169 1.55 5.37 10.32
CA ASN A 169 2.10 6.43 9.45
C ASN A 169 2.10 7.82 10.10
N GLY A 170 1.94 7.90 11.42
CA GLY A 170 1.90 9.17 12.17
C GLY A 170 0.58 9.95 12.04
N GLN A 171 -0.40 9.45 11.27
CA GLN A 171 -1.72 10.06 11.17
C GLN A 171 -2.60 9.64 12.36
N PRO A 172 -3.62 10.45 12.72
CA PRO A 172 -4.59 10.08 13.74
C PRO A 172 -5.28 8.75 13.41
N ALA A 173 -5.54 7.94 14.44
CA ALA A 173 -6.24 6.68 14.29
C ALA A 173 -7.65 6.86 13.68
N LEU A 174 -7.99 6.00 12.72
CA LEU A 174 -9.34 5.93 12.17
C LEU A 174 -10.25 5.19 13.15
N LYS A 175 -11.47 5.69 13.32
CA LYS A 175 -12.45 5.13 14.25
C LYS A 175 -13.79 5.00 13.56
N GLY A 176 -14.49 3.92 13.85
CA GLY A 176 -15.81 3.69 13.29
C GLY A 176 -16.52 2.52 13.93
N PHE A 177 -17.54 2.03 13.24
CA PHE A 177 -18.30 0.87 13.69
C PHE A 177 -18.39 -0.19 12.59
N ILE A 178 -18.65 -1.42 13.03
CA ILE A 178 -18.88 -2.58 12.15
C ILE A 178 -20.16 -3.25 12.65
N TYR A 179 -21.04 -3.60 11.73
CA TYR A 179 -22.19 -4.45 12.02
C TYR A 179 -21.88 -5.90 11.61
N LEU A 180 -21.85 -6.78 12.59
CA LEU A 180 -21.73 -8.22 12.39
C LEU A 180 -23.13 -8.81 12.26
N LYS A 181 -23.43 -9.41 11.12
CA LYS A 181 -24.67 -10.14 10.85
C LYS A 181 -24.36 -11.63 10.68
N ARG A 182 -25.25 -12.52 11.17
CA ARG A 182 -25.17 -13.98 10.98
C ARG A 182 -26.50 -14.52 10.48
#